data_c7966240ba112ce154ab5933b255d7dc
#
_entry.id   c7966240ba112ce154ab5933b255d7dc
#
_cell.length_a   1.000
_cell.length_b   1.000
_cell.length_c   1.000
_cell.angle_alpha   90.00
_cell.angle_beta   90.00
_cell.angle_gamma   90.00
#
_symmetry.space_group_name_H-M   'P 1'
#
loop_
_entity.id
_entity.type
_entity.pdbx_description
1 polymer ?
#
loop_
_entity_poly.entity_id
_entity_poly.type
_entity_poly.pdbx_seq_one_letter_code
_entity_poly.pdbx_strand_id
1 'polypeptide(L)'
;MEKKHFIKKVCLLGDGGVGKTSLIGRYVLNCFSDDYVVSFGTKVSKKVIEYEDVQLTLMIWDILGQKSQKALHGAYYSGANGVLLVCDNTRPETLLHLLEWKRDLEEVVGAVPLVPIINKADLPTALVGADIAAVRTALGHDFLYTSAKMGSGVQEAFEQLGRQILGVAL
;
A
#
# COMPACT_ATOMS: atom_id res chain seq x y z
N MET A 1 11.60 2.93 30.50
CA MET A 1 10.47 3.79 30.14
C MET A 1 9.42 2.99 29.38
N GLU A 2 8.19 3.21 29.70
CA GLU A 2 7.08 2.55 29.05
C GLU A 2 6.91 3.11 27.62
N LYS A 3 6.85 2.22 26.61
CA LYS A 3 6.67 2.64 25.22
C LYS A 3 5.25 3.17 24.99
N LYS A 4 5.13 4.19 24.17
CA LYS A 4 3.81 4.65 23.70
C LYS A 4 3.26 3.66 22.68
N HIS A 5 1.98 3.32 22.84
CA HIS A 5 1.29 2.38 21.96
C HIS A 5 0.32 3.11 21.06
N PHE A 6 0.42 2.87 19.74
CA PHE A 6 -0.51 3.41 18.76
C PHE A 6 -1.08 2.28 17.91
N ILE A 7 -2.35 2.40 17.57
CA ILE A 7 -3.03 1.51 16.63
C ILE A 7 -3.46 2.38 15.45
N LYS A 8 -3.02 2.03 14.24
CA LYS A 8 -3.30 2.81 13.03
C LYS A 8 -3.82 1.91 11.92
N LYS A 9 -4.81 2.41 11.20
CA LYS A 9 -5.37 1.74 10.04
C LYS A 9 -4.63 2.15 8.78
N VAL A 10 -4.21 1.14 7.99
CA VAL A 10 -3.54 1.29 6.70
C VAL A 10 -4.33 0.54 5.64
N CYS A 11 -4.56 1.20 4.51
CA CYS A 11 -5.19 0.59 3.35
C CYS A 11 -4.16 0.35 2.25
N LEU A 12 -4.32 -0.75 1.49
CA LEU A 12 -3.61 -0.96 0.25
C LEU A 12 -4.57 -0.73 -0.90
N LEU A 13 -4.21 0.17 -1.82
CA LEU A 13 -5.03 0.55 -2.96
C LEU A 13 -4.26 0.32 -4.26
N GLY A 14 -4.98 -0.01 -5.29
CA GLY A 14 -4.46 -0.27 -6.62
C GLY A 14 -5.35 -1.25 -7.36
N ASP A 15 -5.13 -1.40 -8.65
CA ASP A 15 -5.92 -2.28 -9.52
C ASP A 15 -5.83 -3.74 -9.10
N GLY A 16 -6.77 -4.55 -9.57
CA GLY A 16 -6.73 -5.99 -9.34
C GLY A 16 -5.47 -6.64 -9.91
N GLY A 17 -4.89 -7.58 -9.17
CA GLY A 17 -3.71 -8.34 -9.61
C GLY A 17 -2.38 -7.61 -9.51
N VAL A 18 -2.32 -6.41 -8.93
CA VAL A 18 -1.03 -5.70 -8.72
C VAL A 18 -0.20 -6.31 -7.59
N GLY A 19 -0.79 -7.16 -6.75
CA GLY A 19 -0.09 -7.88 -5.69
C GLY A 19 -0.33 -7.35 -4.28
N LYS A 20 -1.43 -6.67 -4.01
CA LYS A 20 -1.76 -6.14 -2.68
C LYS A 20 -1.83 -7.25 -1.63
N THR A 21 -2.60 -8.30 -1.90
CA THR A 21 -2.72 -9.45 -1.00
C THR A 21 -1.36 -10.15 -0.80
N SER A 22 -0.56 -10.26 -1.86
CA SER A 22 0.77 -10.86 -1.79
C SER A 22 1.76 -10.04 -0.97
N LEU A 23 1.69 -8.71 -1.06
CA LEU A 23 2.51 -7.80 -0.24
C LEU A 23 2.17 -7.97 1.25
N ILE A 24 0.90 -8.04 1.59
CA ILE A 24 0.45 -8.26 2.97
C ILE A 24 0.93 -9.62 3.47
N GLY A 25 0.74 -10.67 2.68
CA GLY A 25 1.20 -12.01 3.02
C GLY A 25 2.70 -12.07 3.27
N ARG A 26 3.49 -11.43 2.40
CA ARG A 26 4.94 -11.35 2.57
C ARG A 26 5.33 -10.59 3.85
N TYR A 27 4.69 -9.47 4.11
CA TYR A 27 5.00 -8.65 5.27
C TYR A 27 4.57 -9.29 6.59
N VAL A 28 3.35 -9.81 6.65
CA VAL A 28 2.75 -10.35 7.90
C VAL A 28 3.22 -11.78 8.19
N LEU A 29 3.23 -12.63 7.17
CA LEU A 29 3.48 -14.08 7.31
C LEU A 29 4.83 -14.52 6.73
N ASN A 30 5.55 -13.63 6.05
CA ASN A 30 6.78 -13.91 5.31
C ASN A 30 6.62 -15.07 4.32
N CYS A 31 5.49 -15.12 3.64
CA CYS A 31 5.20 -16.14 2.63
C CYS A 31 4.66 -15.51 1.34
N PHE A 32 4.79 -16.28 0.24
CA PHE A 32 4.30 -15.90 -1.08
C PHE A 32 3.66 -17.12 -1.74
N SER A 33 2.51 -16.92 -2.41
CA SER A 33 1.86 -17.95 -3.22
C SER A 33 1.68 -17.40 -4.65
N ASP A 34 2.08 -18.21 -5.65
CA ASP A 34 1.86 -17.91 -7.06
C ASP A 34 0.38 -18.11 -7.46
N ASP A 35 -0.41 -18.75 -6.62
CA ASP A 35 -1.82 -18.95 -6.89
C ASP A 35 -2.57 -17.62 -6.75
N TYR A 36 -3.10 -17.13 -7.89
CA TYR A 36 -3.92 -15.93 -7.90
C TYR A 36 -5.29 -16.25 -7.31
N VAL A 37 -5.53 -15.78 -6.10
CA VAL A 37 -6.83 -15.87 -5.46
C VAL A 37 -7.52 -14.53 -5.55
N VAL A 38 -8.67 -14.49 -6.23
CA VAL A 38 -9.56 -13.33 -6.17
C VAL A 38 -10.18 -13.30 -4.78
N SER A 39 -9.75 -12.35 -3.95
CA SER A 39 -10.33 -12.18 -2.61
C SER A 39 -11.70 -11.52 -2.72
N PHE A 40 -12.73 -12.16 -2.17
CA PHE A 40 -14.04 -11.56 -1.98
C PHE A 40 -14.14 -11.06 -0.53
N GLY A 41 -14.45 -9.77 -0.36
CA GLY A 41 -14.60 -9.15 0.95
C GLY A 41 -13.32 -8.49 1.46
N THR A 42 -13.43 -7.85 2.60
CA THR A 42 -12.32 -7.15 3.25
C THR A 42 -11.61 -8.08 4.22
N LYS A 43 -10.29 -8.18 4.09
CA LYS A 43 -9.45 -8.90 5.05
C LYS A 43 -8.62 -7.88 5.82
N VAL A 44 -8.58 -8.03 7.15
CA VAL A 44 -7.73 -7.21 8.03
C VAL A 44 -6.64 -8.07 8.61
N SER A 45 -5.39 -7.62 8.47
CA SER A 45 -4.21 -8.26 9.06
C SER A 45 -3.56 -7.32 10.05
N LYS A 46 -2.98 -7.87 11.11
CA LYS A 46 -2.32 -7.11 12.16
C LYS A 46 -0.81 -7.32 12.10
N LYS A 47 -0.05 -6.24 12.21
CA LYS A 47 1.41 -6.29 12.35
C LYS A 47 1.87 -5.27 13.37
N VAL A 48 2.71 -5.69 14.31
CA VAL A 48 3.31 -4.81 15.32
C VAL A 48 4.72 -4.44 14.88
N ILE A 49 5.00 -3.13 14.87
CA ILE A 49 6.32 -2.59 14.59
C ILE A 49 6.86 -1.94 15.86
N GLU A 50 8.08 -2.33 16.24
CA GLU A 50 8.76 -1.76 17.39
C GLU A 50 9.73 -0.66 16.93
N TYR A 51 9.48 0.57 17.37
CA TYR A 51 10.45 1.66 17.29
C TYR A 51 11.04 1.89 18.70
N GLU A 52 12.04 2.75 18.80
CA GLU A 52 12.76 2.98 20.05
C GLU A 52 11.82 3.31 21.22
N ASP A 53 10.95 4.31 21.04
CA ASP A 53 10.03 4.80 22.09
C ASP A 53 8.55 4.50 21.81
N VAL A 54 8.26 3.80 20.70
CA VAL A 54 6.88 3.62 20.23
C VAL A 54 6.68 2.19 19.75
N GLN A 55 5.55 1.61 20.15
CA GLN A 55 5.03 0.40 19.54
C GLN A 55 3.86 0.79 18.62
N LEU A 56 3.99 0.50 17.34
CA LEU A 56 2.94 0.77 16.36
C LEU A 56 2.29 -0.52 15.92
N THR A 57 1.00 -0.64 16.18
CA THR A 57 0.19 -1.73 15.62
C THR A 57 -0.48 -1.24 14.35
N LEU A 58 -0.11 -1.83 13.21
CA LEU A 58 -0.78 -1.59 11.93
C LEU A 58 -1.93 -2.57 11.77
N MET A 59 -3.12 -2.03 11.56
CA MET A 59 -4.28 -2.78 11.09
C MET A 59 -4.33 -2.60 9.57
N ILE A 60 -3.94 -3.64 8.84
CA ILE A 60 -3.74 -3.60 7.39
C ILE A 60 -4.98 -4.13 6.69
N TRP A 61 -5.63 -3.27 5.94
CA TRP A 61 -6.88 -3.57 5.24
C TRP A 61 -6.59 -3.88 3.78
N ASP A 62 -6.93 -5.10 3.36
CA ASP A 62 -6.85 -5.55 1.98
C ASP A 62 -8.19 -5.31 1.29
N ILE A 63 -8.19 -4.45 0.27
CA ILE A 63 -9.39 -4.20 -0.52
C ILE A 63 -9.34 -5.00 -1.82
N LEU A 64 -10.51 -5.44 -2.26
CA LEU A 64 -10.70 -5.92 -3.61
C LEU A 64 -10.38 -4.83 -4.62
N GLY A 65 -9.40 -5.08 -5.49
CA GLY A 65 -8.88 -4.12 -6.47
C GLY A 65 -9.79 -3.89 -7.67
N GLN A 66 -11.12 -3.85 -7.49
CA GLN A 66 -12.06 -3.61 -8.58
C GLN A 66 -12.84 -2.33 -8.33
N LYS A 67 -12.69 -1.37 -9.23
CA LYS A 67 -13.41 -0.08 -9.21
C LYS A 67 -14.93 -0.22 -9.29
N SER A 68 -15.45 -1.36 -9.77
CA SER A 68 -16.89 -1.61 -9.90
C SER A 68 -17.66 -1.64 -8.57
N GLN A 69 -16.94 -1.59 -7.43
CA GLN A 69 -17.55 -1.62 -6.09
C GLN A 69 -17.34 -0.31 -5.33
N LYS A 70 -17.36 0.83 -6.00
CA LYS A 70 -17.17 2.16 -5.38
C LYS A 70 -18.04 2.41 -4.14
N ALA A 71 -19.27 1.87 -4.11
CA ALA A 71 -20.17 2.03 -2.97
C ALA A 71 -19.63 1.41 -1.67
N LEU A 72 -18.74 0.41 -1.76
CA LEU A 72 -18.13 -0.24 -0.61
C LEU A 72 -16.84 0.47 -0.15
N HIS A 73 -16.24 1.29 -1.02
CA HIS A 73 -14.97 1.96 -0.75
C HIS A 73 -15.07 2.97 0.40
N GLY A 74 -16.18 3.68 0.52
CA GLY A 74 -16.39 4.67 1.59
C GLY A 74 -16.24 4.07 2.98
N ALA A 75 -16.90 2.95 3.24
CA ALA A 75 -16.80 2.25 4.51
C ALA A 75 -15.39 1.66 4.73
N TYR A 76 -14.78 1.17 3.65
CA TYR A 76 -13.43 0.62 3.68
C TYR A 76 -12.39 1.70 4.03
N TYR A 77 -12.50 2.90 3.43
CA TYR A 77 -11.55 4.00 3.64
C TYR A 77 -11.72 4.71 4.98
N SER A 78 -12.91 4.66 5.57
CA SER A 78 -13.21 5.39 6.79
C SER A 78 -12.20 5.08 7.91
N GLY A 79 -11.64 6.12 8.50
CA GLY A 79 -10.65 5.98 9.58
C GLY A 79 -9.25 5.62 9.13
N ALA A 80 -8.96 5.53 7.82
CA ALA A 80 -7.61 5.26 7.34
C ALA A 80 -6.63 6.36 7.77
N ASN A 81 -5.50 5.93 8.31
CA ASN A 81 -4.42 6.82 8.76
C ASN A 81 -3.28 6.92 7.73
N GLY A 82 -3.25 6.03 6.77
CA GLY A 82 -2.26 6.02 5.70
C GLY A 82 -2.59 5.00 4.63
N VAL A 83 -1.91 5.07 3.50
CA VAL A 83 -2.17 4.22 2.34
C VAL A 83 -0.88 3.82 1.62
N LEU A 84 -0.82 2.58 1.17
CA LEU A 84 0.12 2.13 0.16
C LEU A 84 -0.62 2.09 -1.17
N LEU A 85 -0.14 2.88 -2.14
CA LEU A 85 -0.67 2.90 -3.51
C LEU A 85 0.18 1.99 -4.37
N VAL A 86 -0.40 0.91 -4.87
CA VAL A 86 0.36 -0.17 -5.52
C VAL A 86 0.03 -0.25 -7.00
N CYS A 87 1.07 -0.24 -7.84
CA CYS A 87 0.97 -0.57 -9.26
C CYS A 87 1.86 -1.77 -9.59
N ASP A 88 1.64 -2.32 -10.78
CA ASP A 88 2.33 -3.50 -11.31
C ASP A 88 3.37 -3.06 -12.34
N ASN A 89 4.63 -3.41 -12.10
CA ASN A 89 5.76 -3.09 -12.99
C ASN A 89 5.58 -3.60 -14.42
N THR A 90 4.70 -4.58 -14.62
CA THR A 90 4.45 -5.20 -15.95
C THR A 90 3.20 -4.67 -16.66
N ARG A 91 2.43 -3.78 -15.99
CA ARG A 91 1.13 -3.32 -16.51
C ARG A 91 1.02 -1.80 -16.40
N PRO A 92 1.32 -1.05 -17.50
CA PRO A 92 1.35 0.42 -17.47
C PRO A 92 0.06 1.10 -17.00
N GLU A 93 -1.10 0.52 -17.32
CA GLU A 93 -2.39 1.09 -16.92
C GLU A 93 -2.54 1.18 -15.39
N THR A 94 -1.94 0.26 -14.65
CA THR A 94 -2.02 0.25 -13.19
C THR A 94 -1.30 1.43 -12.55
N LEU A 95 -0.23 1.91 -13.19
CA LEU A 95 0.50 3.12 -12.78
C LEU A 95 -0.38 4.37 -12.95
N LEU A 96 -1.01 4.50 -14.12
CA LEU A 96 -1.84 5.66 -14.44
C LEU A 96 -3.09 5.74 -13.54
N HIS A 97 -3.64 4.62 -13.13
CA HIS A 97 -4.81 4.55 -12.25
C HIS A 97 -4.53 4.97 -10.80
N LEU A 98 -3.27 5.08 -10.37
CA LEU A 98 -2.94 5.46 -8.99
C LEU A 98 -3.51 6.82 -8.60
N LEU A 99 -3.58 7.77 -9.53
CA LEU A 99 -4.14 9.09 -9.27
C LEU A 99 -5.63 9.03 -8.98
N GLU A 100 -6.36 8.15 -9.65
CA GLU A 100 -7.79 7.93 -9.39
C GLU A 100 -8.01 7.26 -8.03
N TRP A 101 -7.19 6.27 -7.68
CA TRP A 101 -7.25 5.62 -6.37
C TRP A 101 -7.01 6.63 -5.24
N LYS A 102 -6.00 7.49 -5.40
CA LYS A 102 -5.71 8.55 -4.44
C LYS A 102 -6.90 9.51 -4.28
N ARG A 103 -7.49 9.93 -5.38
CA ARG A 103 -8.64 10.84 -5.37
C ARG A 103 -9.83 10.22 -4.65
N ASP A 104 -10.16 8.96 -4.95
CA ASP A 104 -11.27 8.25 -4.31
C ASP A 104 -11.07 8.17 -2.79
N LEU A 105 -9.86 7.89 -2.34
CA LEU A 105 -9.54 7.88 -0.91
C LEU A 105 -9.69 9.26 -0.27
N GLU A 106 -9.12 10.28 -0.89
CA GLU A 106 -9.12 11.65 -0.34
C GLU A 106 -10.51 12.27 -0.27
N GLU A 107 -11.43 11.86 -1.14
CA GLU A 107 -12.83 12.26 -1.04
C GLU A 107 -13.49 11.79 0.25
N VAL A 108 -13.01 10.71 0.84
CA VAL A 108 -13.58 10.14 2.08
C VAL A 108 -12.84 10.61 3.33
N VAL A 109 -11.51 10.57 3.30
CA VAL A 109 -10.69 10.79 4.52
C VAL A 109 -9.81 12.04 4.45
N GLY A 110 -9.80 12.74 3.32
CA GLY A 110 -8.87 13.86 3.12
C GLY A 110 -7.44 13.38 2.85
N ALA A 111 -6.49 14.28 2.98
CA ALA A 111 -5.08 13.98 2.76
C ALA A 111 -4.53 13.15 3.94
N VAL A 112 -3.95 12.01 3.63
CA VAL A 112 -3.27 11.13 4.59
C VAL A 112 -1.88 10.75 4.04
N PRO A 113 -0.94 10.34 4.92
CA PRO A 113 0.34 9.81 4.47
C PRO A 113 0.16 8.70 3.43
N LEU A 114 0.96 8.75 2.37
CA LEU A 114 0.94 7.72 1.32
C LEU A 114 2.36 7.33 0.91
N VAL A 115 2.51 6.07 0.54
CA VAL A 115 3.74 5.55 -0.07
C VAL A 115 3.35 4.88 -1.38
N PRO A 116 3.80 5.41 -2.53
CA PRO A 116 3.54 4.78 -3.82
C PRO A 116 4.54 3.66 -4.07
N ILE A 117 4.04 2.54 -4.59
CA ILE A 117 4.80 1.31 -4.76
C ILE A 117 4.70 0.81 -6.19
N ILE A 118 5.84 0.48 -6.80
CA ILE A 118 5.92 -0.32 -8.00
C ILE A 118 6.28 -1.75 -7.59
N ASN A 119 5.27 -2.62 -7.57
CA ASN A 119 5.44 -4.03 -7.22
C ASN A 119 5.80 -4.89 -8.42
N LYS A 120 6.23 -6.11 -8.17
CA LYS A 120 6.76 -7.05 -9.17
C LYS A 120 8.05 -6.55 -9.81
N ALA A 121 8.89 -5.89 -9.01
CA ALA A 121 10.18 -5.35 -9.45
C ALA A 121 11.17 -6.43 -9.88
N ASP A 122 10.90 -7.71 -9.54
CA ASP A 122 11.65 -8.88 -10.00
C ASP A 122 11.42 -9.21 -11.49
N LEU A 123 10.38 -8.64 -12.10
CA LEU A 123 10.04 -8.84 -13.50
C LEU A 123 10.51 -7.66 -14.38
N PRO A 124 10.77 -7.90 -15.67
CA PRO A 124 11.11 -6.81 -16.59
C PRO A 124 10.03 -5.75 -16.61
N THR A 125 10.44 -4.48 -16.56
CA THR A 125 9.48 -3.37 -16.55
C THR A 125 8.83 -3.16 -17.91
N ALA A 126 7.51 -2.94 -17.90
CA ALA A 126 6.74 -2.44 -19.04
C ALA A 126 6.36 -0.95 -18.87
N LEU A 127 6.77 -0.34 -17.74
CA LEU A 127 6.45 1.04 -17.43
C LEU A 127 7.35 2.00 -18.22
N VAL A 128 6.78 3.13 -18.62
CA VAL A 128 7.50 4.19 -19.32
C VAL A 128 8.04 5.20 -18.31
N GLY A 129 9.33 5.52 -18.40
CA GLY A 129 10.00 6.42 -17.46
C GLY A 129 9.33 7.80 -17.35
N ALA A 130 8.84 8.35 -18.47
CA ALA A 130 8.13 9.62 -18.48
C ALA A 130 6.80 9.55 -17.70
N ASP A 131 6.09 8.42 -17.79
CA ASP A 131 4.85 8.20 -17.05
C ASP A 131 5.13 8.07 -15.54
N ILE A 132 6.19 7.35 -15.19
CA ILE A 132 6.61 7.24 -13.77
C ILE A 132 6.91 8.64 -13.21
N ALA A 133 7.65 9.45 -13.94
CA ALA A 133 7.99 10.80 -13.52
C ALA A 133 6.75 11.70 -13.37
N ALA A 134 5.81 11.61 -14.31
CA ALA A 134 4.57 12.38 -14.27
C ALA A 134 3.69 11.98 -13.08
N VAL A 135 3.51 10.69 -12.83
CA VAL A 135 2.72 10.21 -11.71
C VAL A 135 3.40 10.55 -10.38
N ARG A 136 4.72 10.37 -10.29
CA ARG A 136 5.49 10.77 -9.09
C ARG A 136 5.28 12.25 -8.75
N THR A 137 5.37 13.13 -9.73
CA THR A 137 5.14 14.56 -9.54
C THR A 137 3.71 14.85 -9.07
N ALA A 138 2.73 14.20 -9.69
CA ALA A 138 1.32 14.39 -9.32
C ALA A 138 0.99 13.85 -7.93
N LEU A 139 1.62 12.75 -7.50
CA LEU A 139 1.46 12.20 -6.16
C LEU A 139 2.23 12.99 -5.11
N GLY A 140 3.33 13.65 -5.50
CA GLY A 140 4.22 14.37 -4.59
C GLY A 140 5.12 13.48 -3.74
N HIS A 141 5.32 12.24 -4.14
CA HIS A 141 6.13 11.26 -3.41
C HIS A 141 6.93 10.37 -4.36
N ASP A 142 8.11 9.95 -3.94
CA ASP A 142 8.94 9.01 -4.67
C ASP A 142 8.38 7.59 -4.56
N PHE A 143 8.55 6.82 -5.64
CA PHE A 143 8.17 5.42 -5.65
C PHE A 143 9.19 4.55 -4.91
N LEU A 144 8.69 3.55 -4.16
CA LEU A 144 9.46 2.41 -3.72
C LEU A 144 9.21 1.23 -4.65
N TYR A 145 10.27 0.48 -4.92
CA TYR A 145 10.18 -0.75 -5.71
C TYR A 145 10.11 -1.94 -4.77
N THR A 146 9.13 -2.81 -4.98
CA THR A 146 8.94 -4.00 -4.15
C THR A 146 8.81 -5.25 -4.99
N SER A 147 9.13 -6.38 -4.40
CA SER A 147 8.80 -7.70 -4.92
C SER A 147 8.21 -8.54 -3.80
N ALA A 148 6.91 -8.76 -3.83
CA ALA A 148 6.28 -9.67 -2.87
C ALA A 148 6.82 -11.09 -3.01
N LYS A 149 7.15 -11.49 -4.25
CA LYS A 149 7.73 -12.81 -4.56
C LYS A 149 9.09 -13.01 -3.90
N MET A 150 9.99 -12.04 -4.07
CA MET A 150 11.37 -12.12 -3.56
C MET A 150 11.54 -11.55 -2.16
N GLY A 151 10.58 -10.77 -1.69
CA GLY A 151 10.60 -10.11 -0.39
C GLY A 151 11.30 -8.75 -0.35
N SER A 152 11.91 -8.30 -1.45
CA SER A 152 12.68 -7.04 -1.48
C SER A 152 11.75 -5.83 -1.35
N GLY A 153 12.17 -4.85 -0.53
CA GLY A 153 11.48 -3.57 -0.36
C GLY A 153 10.16 -3.62 0.41
N VAL A 154 9.63 -4.81 0.72
CA VAL A 154 8.29 -4.95 1.32
C VAL A 154 8.26 -4.41 2.74
N GLN A 155 9.16 -4.85 3.61
CA GLN A 155 9.25 -4.36 4.98
C GLN A 155 9.49 -2.85 5.01
N GLU A 156 10.40 -2.36 4.18
CA GLU A 156 10.71 -0.93 4.07
C GLU A 156 9.47 -0.09 3.73
N ALA A 157 8.64 -0.55 2.79
CA ALA A 157 7.44 0.16 2.38
C ALA A 157 6.46 0.37 3.55
N PHE A 158 6.17 -0.68 4.32
CA PHE A 158 5.28 -0.60 5.47
C PHE A 158 5.89 0.22 6.61
N GLU A 159 7.17 0.05 6.90
CA GLU A 159 7.85 0.81 7.95
C GLU A 159 7.97 2.29 7.61
N GLN A 160 8.23 2.63 6.35
CA GLN A 160 8.24 4.02 5.91
C GLN A 160 6.88 4.69 6.09
N LEU A 161 5.81 4.00 5.70
CA LEU A 161 4.46 4.51 5.93
C LEU A 161 4.17 4.69 7.42
N GLY A 162 4.58 3.73 8.25
CA GLY A 162 4.44 3.81 9.70
C GLY A 162 5.12 5.04 10.30
N ARG A 163 6.35 5.34 9.86
CA ARG A 163 7.07 6.54 10.29
C ARG A 163 6.35 7.82 9.87
N GLN A 164 5.84 7.87 8.64
CA GLN A 164 5.07 9.02 8.17
C GLN A 164 3.80 9.23 8.99
N ILE A 165 3.09 8.17 9.31
CA ILE A 165 1.87 8.23 10.15
C ILE A 165 2.19 8.77 11.55
N LEU A 166 3.30 8.35 12.11
CA LEU A 166 3.74 8.80 13.43
C LEU A 166 4.38 10.20 13.42
N GLY A 167 4.67 10.76 12.23
CA GLY A 167 5.34 12.05 12.10
C GLY A 167 6.83 12.00 12.47
N VAL A 168 7.44 10.84 12.44
CA VAL A 168 8.87 10.67 12.71
C VAL A 168 9.66 10.98 11.43
N ALA A 169 10.74 11.77 11.56
CA ALA A 169 11.64 12.07 10.44
C ALA A 169 12.28 10.78 9.88
N LEU A 170 12.34 10.69 8.55
CA LEU A 170 12.96 9.58 7.82
C LEU A 170 14.48 9.73 7.76
#